data_f2dfe98d874d9762b50af3474588bcb7
#
_entry.id   f2dfe98d874d9762b50af3474588bcb7
#
_cell.length_a   1.000
_cell.length_b   1.000
_cell.length_c   1.000
_cell.angle_alpha   90.00
_cell.angle_beta   90.00
_cell.angle_gamma   90.00
#
_symmetry.space_group_name_H-M   'P 1'
#
loop_
_entity.id
_entity.type
_entity.pdbx_description
1 polymer ?
#
loop_
_entity_poly.entity_id
_entity_poly.type
_entity_poly.pdbx_seq_one_letter_code
_entity_poly.pdbx_strand_id
1 'polypeptide(L)'
;MQSQFDKICKFKKFYKNDENEKYNIFVIPIFYYDKYRRLGPKGVYKNKSEERQLAFIRNLKANIENLHNGNIPSNWKFRIYYDKSLTNFEYEGVKVWNKLFSVISKSNKIQLIRFKCSRYYSCKKHCKLFGTLIRFHPLYIKEKNVISVNCIDSDNYISTKRLNELIKFIDSKYDINVFCSKYEFPRYKDLSRKDNFECYFRAGLISSKISFGEKKWDEAFADIDNPKSNFTKSFNNIIKHLKVFFPDEIQNKDNLYFEFGFDEIFLNYFIKNIIYKEKYKVRYVHYQPSYT
;
A
#
# COMPACT_ATOMS: atom_id res chain seq x y z
N MET A 1 11.22 0.13 -24.12
CA MET A 1 10.94 1.56 -23.82
C MET A 1 10.78 1.71 -22.32
N GLN A 2 11.38 2.72 -21.69
CA GLN A 2 11.19 3.01 -20.26
C GLN A 2 9.76 3.50 -20.04
N SER A 3 9.07 3.00 -19.00
CA SER A 3 7.70 3.40 -18.67
C SER A 3 7.62 4.90 -18.35
N GLN A 4 6.46 5.51 -18.54
CA GLN A 4 6.26 6.92 -18.21
C GLN A 4 6.42 7.15 -16.71
N PHE A 5 5.99 6.18 -15.89
CA PHE A 5 6.16 6.23 -14.45
C PHE A 5 7.65 6.19 -14.04
N ASP A 6 8.47 5.37 -14.68
CA ASP A 6 9.91 5.30 -14.40
C ASP A 6 10.68 6.58 -14.75
N LYS A 7 10.12 7.42 -15.61
CA LYS A 7 10.71 8.75 -15.89
C LYS A 7 10.54 9.70 -14.72
N ILE A 8 9.43 9.60 -14.00
CA ILE A 8 9.09 10.47 -12.85
C ILE A 8 9.46 9.87 -11.50
N CYS A 9 9.51 8.53 -11.39
CA CYS A 9 9.87 7.82 -10.16
C CYS A 9 11.22 7.11 -10.31
N LYS A 10 12.09 7.35 -9.35
CA LYS A 10 13.40 6.69 -9.27
C LYS A 10 13.43 5.76 -8.08
N PHE A 11 13.96 4.54 -8.31
CA PHE A 11 14.10 3.51 -7.30
C PHE A 11 15.56 3.21 -7.05
N LYS A 12 16.00 3.26 -5.78
CA LYS A 12 17.31 2.80 -5.36
C LYS A 12 17.14 1.53 -4.52
N LYS A 13 17.60 0.41 -5.06
CA LYS A 13 17.55 -0.92 -4.41
C LYS A 13 18.76 -1.10 -3.49
N PHE A 14 18.54 -1.61 -2.30
CA PHE A 14 19.56 -1.93 -1.29
C PHE A 14 19.49 -3.42 -0.93
N TYR A 15 19.50 -4.26 -1.96
CA TYR A 15 19.53 -5.72 -1.83
C TYR A 15 20.09 -6.33 -3.12
N LYS A 16 20.58 -7.55 -2.99
CA LYS A 16 20.95 -8.40 -4.14
C LYS A 16 19.88 -9.47 -4.32
N ASN A 17 19.45 -9.69 -5.54
CA ASN A 17 18.60 -10.84 -5.85
C ASN A 17 19.49 -12.07 -6.03
N ASP A 18 19.07 -13.19 -5.48
CA ASP A 18 19.51 -14.49 -5.96
C ASP A 18 18.67 -14.85 -7.19
N GLU A 19 19.29 -14.96 -8.35
CA GLU A 19 18.60 -15.18 -9.62
C GLU A 19 17.94 -16.54 -9.71
N ASN A 20 18.31 -17.49 -8.84
CA ASN A 20 17.81 -18.86 -8.84
C ASN A 20 16.70 -19.10 -7.81
N GLU A 21 16.57 -18.24 -6.82
CA GLU A 21 15.60 -18.41 -5.75
C GLU A 21 14.23 -17.84 -6.15
N LYS A 22 13.19 -18.71 -6.08
CA LYS A 22 11.79 -18.27 -6.20
C LYS A 22 11.21 -17.94 -4.84
N TYR A 23 10.56 -16.80 -4.70
CA TYR A 23 10.07 -16.32 -3.42
C TYR A 23 8.75 -15.53 -3.51
N ASN A 24 8.07 -15.47 -2.40
CA ASN A 24 6.90 -14.63 -2.19
C ASN A 24 7.33 -13.31 -1.54
N ILE A 25 6.66 -12.20 -1.85
CA ILE A 25 6.98 -10.91 -1.23
C ILE A 25 5.78 -10.34 -0.48
N PHE A 26 6.06 -9.86 0.73
CA PHE A 26 5.21 -8.88 1.40
C PHE A 26 5.67 -7.48 1.03
N VAL A 27 4.77 -6.66 0.52
CA VAL A 27 5.08 -5.29 0.10
C VAL A 27 4.55 -4.30 1.12
N ILE A 28 5.47 -3.56 1.73
CA ILE A 28 5.18 -2.59 2.78
C ILE A 28 5.66 -1.21 2.34
N PRO A 29 4.79 -0.21 2.21
CA PRO A 29 5.20 1.17 2.08
C PRO A 29 5.42 1.76 3.47
N ILE A 30 6.53 2.47 3.67
CA ILE A 30 6.77 3.20 4.89
C ILE A 30 7.38 4.57 4.58
N PHE A 31 6.77 5.61 5.11
CA PHE A 31 7.18 7.00 4.91
C PHE A 31 6.70 7.83 6.08
N TYR A 32 7.30 9.01 6.29
CA TYR A 32 6.88 9.91 7.35
C TYR A 32 5.66 10.73 6.92
N TYR A 33 4.64 10.69 7.75
CA TYR A 33 3.42 11.44 7.56
C TYR A 33 3.22 12.43 8.72
N ASP A 34 3.48 13.71 8.47
CA ASP A 34 3.57 14.76 9.49
C ASP A 34 2.23 15.42 9.90
N LYS A 35 1.13 15.03 9.27
CA LYS A 35 -0.19 15.66 9.50
C LYS A 35 -1.30 14.65 9.85
N TYR A 36 -0.93 13.57 10.55
CA TYR A 36 -1.95 12.67 11.01
C TYR A 36 -2.71 13.27 12.19
N ARG A 37 -3.93 13.75 11.90
CA ARG A 37 -4.86 14.24 12.91
C ARG A 37 -5.94 13.21 13.15
N ARG A 38 -6.15 12.80 14.40
CA ARG A 38 -7.25 11.95 14.79
C ARG A 38 -8.22 12.72 15.64
N LEU A 39 -9.51 12.63 15.33
CA LEU A 39 -10.57 13.17 16.16
C LEU A 39 -10.57 12.42 17.49
N GLY A 40 -10.26 13.12 18.58
CA GLY A 40 -10.33 12.56 19.92
C GLY A 40 -11.78 12.49 20.43
N PRO A 41 -12.04 11.79 21.56
CA PRO A 41 -13.38 11.63 22.13
C PRO A 41 -14.12 12.94 22.46
N LYS A 42 -13.42 14.06 22.54
CA LYS A 42 -13.97 15.40 22.83
C LYS A 42 -13.98 16.32 21.61
N GLY A 43 -13.89 15.80 20.37
CA GLY A 43 -13.86 16.64 19.16
C GLY A 43 -12.55 17.43 18.97
N VAL A 44 -11.54 17.21 19.80
CA VAL A 44 -10.24 17.92 19.71
C VAL A 44 -9.29 17.10 18.85
N TYR A 45 -8.83 17.69 17.74
CA TYR A 45 -7.79 17.08 16.89
C TYR A 45 -6.44 17.09 17.59
N LYS A 46 -5.89 15.92 17.89
CA LYS A 46 -4.52 15.77 18.36
C LYS A 46 -3.62 15.34 17.20
N ASN A 47 -2.47 15.99 17.05
CA ASN A 47 -1.43 15.52 16.14
C ASN A 47 -0.79 14.26 16.73
N LYS A 48 -1.04 13.11 16.11
CA LYS A 48 -0.52 11.80 16.54
C LYS A 48 0.47 11.21 15.52
N SER A 49 1.07 12.06 14.69
CA SER A 49 1.94 11.62 13.59
C SER A 49 3.16 10.84 14.11
N GLU A 50 3.76 11.27 15.20
CA GLU A 50 4.93 10.61 15.80
C GLU A 50 4.55 9.25 16.40
N GLU A 51 3.50 9.21 17.22
CA GLU A 51 3.00 7.96 17.81
C GLU A 51 2.66 6.93 16.72
N ARG A 52 2.02 7.38 15.64
CA ARG A 52 1.67 6.49 14.54
C ARG A 52 2.90 6.05 13.76
N GLN A 53 3.86 6.93 13.54
CA GLN A 53 5.12 6.56 12.89
C GLN A 53 5.89 5.52 13.71
N LEU A 54 5.90 5.66 15.03
CA LEU A 54 6.50 4.67 15.92
C LEU A 54 5.75 3.33 15.87
N ALA A 55 4.42 3.37 15.80
CA ALA A 55 3.61 2.15 15.65
C ALA A 55 3.96 1.42 14.35
N PHE A 56 4.10 2.14 13.22
CA PHE A 56 4.53 1.56 11.95
C PHE A 56 5.90 0.88 12.06
N ILE A 57 6.87 1.55 12.68
CA ILE A 57 8.23 1.01 12.86
C ILE A 57 8.22 -0.20 13.79
N ARG A 58 7.44 -0.17 14.89
CA ARG A 58 7.29 -1.31 15.83
C ARG A 58 6.67 -2.52 15.15
N ASN A 59 5.58 -2.34 14.39
CA ASN A 59 4.92 -3.43 13.67
C ASN A 59 5.81 -4.01 12.57
N LEU A 60 6.53 -3.15 11.86
CA LEU A 60 7.51 -3.60 10.88
C LEU A 60 8.60 -4.44 11.55
N LYS A 61 9.14 -3.99 12.69
CA LYS A 61 10.14 -4.73 13.46
C LYS A 61 9.61 -6.09 13.89
N ALA A 62 8.40 -6.16 14.46
CA ALA A 62 7.78 -7.41 14.88
C ALA A 62 7.57 -8.39 13.71
N ASN A 63 7.13 -7.90 12.55
CA ASN A 63 7.00 -8.71 11.34
C ASN A 63 8.37 -9.27 10.86
N ILE A 64 9.42 -8.46 10.94
CA ILE A 64 10.78 -8.86 10.58
C ILE A 64 11.33 -9.92 11.56
N GLU A 65 11.09 -9.74 12.86
CA GLU A 65 11.45 -10.71 13.88
C GLU A 65 10.75 -12.06 13.62
N ASN A 66 9.47 -12.05 13.27
CA ASN A 66 8.75 -13.27 12.89
C ASN A 66 9.36 -13.97 11.66
N LEU A 67 9.82 -13.20 10.68
CA LEU A 67 10.50 -13.78 9.52
C LEU A 67 11.83 -14.42 9.90
N HIS A 68 12.61 -13.80 10.77
CA HIS A 68 13.89 -14.33 11.21
C HIS A 68 13.76 -15.54 12.15
N ASN A 69 12.74 -15.55 13.00
CA ASN A 69 12.45 -16.63 13.94
C ASN A 69 11.80 -17.87 13.27
N GLY A 70 11.59 -17.84 11.95
CA GLY A 70 11.01 -18.96 11.21
C GLY A 70 9.49 -19.08 11.30
N ASN A 71 8.80 -18.12 11.94
CA ASN A 71 7.33 -18.06 11.98
C ASN A 71 6.72 -17.75 10.61
N ILE A 72 7.51 -17.18 9.69
CA ILE A 72 7.18 -16.98 8.28
C ILE A 72 8.11 -17.89 7.47
N PRO A 73 7.61 -18.66 6.49
CA PRO A 73 8.41 -19.60 5.71
C PRO A 73 9.63 -18.93 5.04
N SER A 74 10.71 -19.69 4.85
CA SER A 74 12.00 -19.17 4.37
C SER A 74 11.96 -18.56 2.98
N ASN A 75 11.03 -19.03 2.13
CA ASN A 75 10.81 -18.52 0.77
C ASN A 75 9.95 -17.24 0.71
N TRP A 76 9.79 -16.55 1.83
CA TRP A 76 9.14 -15.24 1.90
C TRP A 76 10.15 -14.15 2.17
N LYS A 77 9.94 -12.98 1.54
CA LYS A 77 10.77 -11.79 1.74
C LYS A 77 9.88 -10.57 2.01
N PHE A 78 10.39 -9.62 2.78
CA PHE A 78 9.78 -8.30 2.89
C PHE A 78 10.39 -7.35 1.87
N ARG A 79 9.55 -6.73 1.05
CA ARG A 79 9.91 -5.61 0.17
C ARG A 79 9.40 -4.33 0.77
N ILE A 80 10.29 -3.52 1.27
CA ILE A 80 9.99 -2.29 2.00
C ILE A 80 10.30 -1.10 1.11
N TYR A 81 9.26 -0.37 0.70
CA TYR A 81 9.38 0.88 0.00
C TYR A 81 9.42 2.02 1.01
N TYR A 82 10.46 2.85 0.96
CA TYR A 82 10.61 3.99 1.84
C TYR A 82 11.12 5.21 1.11
N ASP A 83 10.80 6.40 1.60
CA ASP A 83 11.30 7.65 1.07
C ASP A 83 12.31 8.33 2.03
N LYS A 84 12.89 9.45 1.56
CA LYS A 84 13.91 10.16 2.33
C LYS A 84 13.36 10.80 3.62
N SER A 85 12.05 11.00 3.74
CA SER A 85 11.45 11.62 4.94
C SER A 85 11.75 10.83 6.20
N LEU A 86 11.79 9.49 6.11
CA LEU A 86 12.11 8.62 7.25
C LEU A 86 13.54 8.80 7.77
N THR A 87 14.50 9.13 6.91
CA THR A 87 15.90 9.29 7.32
C THR A 87 16.11 10.50 8.24
N ASN A 88 15.15 11.43 8.22
CA ASN A 88 15.16 12.63 9.05
C ASN A 88 14.22 12.50 10.27
N PHE A 89 13.46 11.40 10.35
CA PHE A 89 12.56 11.17 11.48
C PHE A 89 13.37 10.84 12.74
N GLU A 90 13.19 11.67 13.76
CA GLU A 90 13.82 11.56 15.05
C GLU A 90 12.75 11.51 16.14
N TYR A 91 12.93 10.66 17.12
CA TYR A 91 12.07 10.56 18.29
C TYR A 91 12.96 10.45 19.53
N GLU A 92 12.76 11.31 20.50
CA GLU A 92 13.58 11.37 21.73
C GLU A 92 15.10 11.40 21.44
N GLY A 93 15.53 12.22 20.46
CA GLY A 93 16.93 12.32 20.05
C GLY A 93 17.48 11.15 19.25
N VAL A 94 16.65 10.15 18.93
CA VAL A 94 17.06 8.93 18.20
C VAL A 94 16.50 8.93 16.78
N LYS A 95 17.36 8.77 15.78
CA LYS A 95 16.97 8.50 14.39
C LYS A 95 16.52 7.04 14.26
N VAL A 96 15.28 6.80 14.65
CA VAL A 96 14.71 5.44 14.81
C VAL A 96 14.80 4.61 13.52
N TRP A 97 14.52 5.25 12.38
CA TRP A 97 14.63 4.57 11.08
C TRP A 97 16.06 4.16 10.75
N ASN A 98 17.03 5.04 10.97
CA ASN A 98 18.43 4.75 10.65
C ASN A 98 18.96 3.58 11.50
N LYS A 99 18.57 3.51 12.78
CA LYS A 99 18.89 2.38 13.64
C LYS A 99 18.29 1.06 13.12
N LEU A 100 17.02 1.06 12.75
CA LEU A 100 16.37 -0.11 12.15
C LEU A 100 17.02 -0.47 10.80
N PHE A 101 17.25 0.50 9.93
CA PHE A 101 17.85 0.32 8.61
C PHE A 101 19.22 -0.38 8.69
N SER A 102 20.08 -0.01 9.62
CA SER A 102 21.41 -0.61 9.79
C SER A 102 21.38 -2.11 10.08
N VAL A 103 20.30 -2.56 10.71
CA VAL A 103 20.07 -4.00 11.01
C VAL A 103 19.46 -4.72 9.80
N ILE A 104 18.35 -4.19 9.28
CA ILE A 104 17.57 -4.88 8.25
C ILE A 104 18.23 -4.89 6.88
N SER A 105 19.07 -3.89 6.57
CA SER A 105 19.80 -3.84 5.29
C SER A 105 20.81 -4.98 5.09
N LYS A 106 21.17 -5.68 6.17
CA LYS A 106 22.08 -6.85 6.13
C LYS A 106 21.36 -8.17 5.89
N SER A 107 20.03 -8.18 5.98
CA SER A 107 19.23 -9.38 5.82
C SER A 107 18.97 -9.70 4.34
N ASN A 108 19.24 -10.93 3.90
CA ASN A 108 18.90 -11.42 2.57
C ASN A 108 17.38 -11.65 2.37
N LYS A 109 16.62 -11.65 3.45
CA LYS A 109 15.15 -11.78 3.43
C LYS A 109 14.43 -10.44 3.30
N ILE A 110 15.19 -9.33 3.29
CA ILE A 110 14.62 -7.97 3.25
C ILE A 110 15.12 -7.22 2.03
N GLN A 111 14.19 -6.77 1.21
CA GLN A 111 14.43 -5.97 0.02
C GLN A 111 14.08 -4.50 0.32
N LEU A 112 15.07 -3.68 0.59
CA LEU A 112 14.88 -2.25 0.82
C LEU A 112 14.92 -1.49 -0.49
N ILE A 113 13.89 -0.69 -0.75
CA ILE A 113 13.80 0.15 -1.95
C ILE A 113 13.50 1.58 -1.53
N ARG A 114 14.46 2.46 -1.73
CA ARG A 114 14.21 3.89 -1.59
C ARG A 114 13.61 4.43 -2.87
N PHE A 115 12.45 5.09 -2.77
CA PHE A 115 11.82 5.70 -3.93
C PHE A 115 11.82 7.24 -3.82
N LYS A 116 11.78 7.88 -4.98
CA LYS A 116 11.58 9.32 -5.13
C LYS A 116 10.84 9.58 -6.44
N CYS A 117 9.61 10.04 -6.34
CA CYS A 117 8.79 10.40 -7.49
C CYS A 117 8.74 11.93 -7.61
N SER A 118 9.51 12.50 -8.51
CA SER A 118 9.77 13.96 -8.59
C SER A 118 8.48 14.78 -8.69
N ARG A 119 7.50 14.31 -9.45
CA ARG A 119 6.20 14.96 -9.64
C ARG A 119 5.38 15.08 -8.35
N TYR A 120 5.52 14.11 -7.44
CA TYR A 120 4.77 14.03 -6.18
C TYR A 120 5.65 14.29 -4.96
N TYR A 121 6.81 14.92 -5.16
CA TYR A 121 7.79 15.14 -4.12
C TYR A 121 8.07 16.62 -3.93
N SER A 122 7.79 17.13 -2.74
CA SER A 122 8.02 18.52 -2.36
C SER A 122 8.49 18.58 -0.91
N CYS A 123 9.25 19.62 -0.54
CA CYS A 123 9.74 19.83 0.82
C CYS A 123 10.38 18.58 1.47
N LYS A 124 11.18 17.83 0.72
CA LYS A 124 11.90 16.59 1.13
C LYS A 124 10.99 15.39 1.44
N LYS A 125 9.72 15.42 1.09
CA LYS A 125 8.76 14.33 1.30
C LYS A 125 7.80 14.20 0.12
N HIS A 126 7.14 13.04 -0.01
CA HIS A 126 6.06 12.86 -0.97
C HIS A 126 4.79 13.57 -0.50
N CYS A 127 4.01 14.03 -1.48
CA CYS A 127 2.75 14.69 -1.20
C CYS A 127 1.82 13.74 -0.45
N LYS A 128 1.37 14.13 0.72
CA LYS A 128 0.38 13.44 1.55
C LYS A 128 0.58 11.91 1.56
N LEU A 129 -0.43 11.15 1.18
CA LEU A 129 -0.42 9.68 1.19
C LEU A 129 0.00 9.05 -0.14
N PHE A 130 0.67 9.77 -1.04
CA PHE A 130 1.20 9.18 -2.27
C PHE A 130 2.05 7.92 -2.00
N GLY A 131 2.81 7.93 -0.90
CA GLY A 131 3.61 6.77 -0.50
C GLY A 131 2.80 5.48 -0.32
N THR A 132 1.50 5.55 -0.02
CA THR A 132 0.66 4.36 0.11
C THR A 132 0.44 3.66 -1.22
N LEU A 133 0.41 4.40 -2.34
CA LEU A 133 0.19 3.84 -3.68
C LEU A 133 1.36 2.98 -4.16
N ILE A 134 2.57 3.29 -3.72
CA ILE A 134 3.77 2.58 -4.21
C ILE A 134 3.75 1.09 -3.87
N ARG A 135 2.96 0.65 -2.89
CA ARG A 135 2.75 -0.77 -2.57
C ARG A 135 2.16 -1.57 -3.71
N PHE A 136 1.40 -0.91 -4.59
CA PHE A 136 0.76 -1.57 -5.73
C PHE A 136 1.69 -1.69 -6.94
N HIS A 137 2.78 -0.92 -6.99
CA HIS A 137 3.73 -0.97 -8.10
C HIS A 137 4.20 -2.39 -8.45
N PRO A 138 4.58 -3.27 -7.48
CA PRO A 138 4.98 -4.64 -7.81
C PRO A 138 3.86 -5.51 -8.40
N LEU A 139 2.59 -5.16 -8.23
CA LEU A 139 1.47 -5.88 -8.87
C LEU A 139 1.44 -5.67 -10.39
N TYR A 140 2.09 -4.63 -10.90
CA TYR A 140 2.14 -4.31 -12.32
C TYR A 140 3.41 -4.77 -13.01
N ILE A 141 4.46 -5.10 -12.25
CA ILE A 141 5.75 -5.51 -12.78
C ILE A 141 5.86 -7.02 -12.75
N LYS A 142 6.30 -7.63 -13.88
CA LYS A 142 6.61 -9.05 -13.93
C LYS A 142 8.06 -9.27 -13.52
N GLU A 143 8.27 -9.87 -12.35
CA GLU A 143 9.59 -10.30 -11.90
C GLU A 143 9.68 -11.83 -11.94
N LYS A 144 10.72 -12.36 -12.64
CA LYS A 144 10.89 -13.80 -12.91
C LYS A 144 10.88 -14.66 -11.63
N ASN A 145 11.41 -14.14 -10.56
CA ASN A 145 11.62 -14.89 -9.32
C ASN A 145 10.53 -14.67 -8.27
N VAL A 146 9.58 -13.76 -8.52
CA VAL A 146 8.49 -13.48 -7.60
C VAL A 146 7.29 -14.39 -7.92
N ILE A 147 6.96 -15.28 -6.97
CA ILE A 147 5.82 -16.19 -7.08
C ILE A 147 4.51 -15.42 -6.82
N SER A 148 4.51 -14.61 -5.76
CA SER A 148 3.37 -13.79 -5.39
C SER A 148 3.76 -12.45 -4.79
N VAL A 149 2.94 -11.44 -5.04
CA VAL A 149 3.00 -10.10 -4.45
C VAL A 149 1.87 -9.96 -3.46
N ASN A 150 2.17 -9.64 -2.21
CA ASN A 150 1.20 -9.53 -1.13
C ASN A 150 1.28 -8.14 -0.49
N CYS A 151 0.34 -7.26 -0.80
CA CYS A 151 0.31 -5.91 -0.24
C CYS A 151 -0.17 -5.93 1.20
N ILE A 152 0.55 -5.25 2.08
CA ILE A 152 0.17 -5.08 3.49
C ILE A 152 0.35 -3.62 3.93
N ASP A 153 -0.45 -3.19 4.90
CA ASP A 153 -0.27 -1.90 5.54
C ASP A 153 0.88 -1.93 6.54
N SER A 154 1.54 -0.80 6.70
CA SER A 154 2.68 -0.66 7.63
C SER A 154 2.28 -0.80 9.11
N ASP A 155 1.00 -0.62 9.44
CA ASP A 155 0.44 -0.80 10.77
C ASP A 155 -0.15 -2.20 11.00
N ASN A 156 -0.09 -3.09 10.00
CA ASN A 156 -0.62 -4.43 10.13
C ASN A 156 0.46 -5.45 10.54
N TYR A 157 0.15 -6.19 11.59
CA TYR A 157 0.87 -7.40 11.96
C TYR A 157 0.40 -8.60 11.13
N ILE A 158 1.34 -9.41 10.65
CA ILE A 158 1.03 -10.63 9.90
C ILE A 158 0.72 -11.75 10.89
N SER A 159 -0.55 -11.93 11.19
CA SER A 159 -0.99 -13.03 12.06
C SER A 159 -0.81 -14.40 11.37
N THR A 160 -0.65 -15.45 12.17
CA THR A 160 -0.61 -16.84 11.69
C THR A 160 -1.83 -17.19 10.83
N LYS A 161 -3.02 -16.72 11.24
CA LYS A 161 -4.27 -16.91 10.46
C LYS A 161 -4.15 -16.31 9.06
N ARG A 162 -3.65 -15.08 8.95
CA ARG A 162 -3.47 -14.42 7.65
C ARG A 162 -2.41 -15.14 6.82
N LEU A 163 -1.29 -15.50 7.41
CA LEU A 163 -0.23 -16.23 6.73
C LEU A 163 -0.74 -17.57 6.16
N ASN A 164 -1.50 -18.33 6.94
CA ASN A 164 -2.09 -19.59 6.49
C ASN A 164 -3.05 -19.40 5.32
N GLU A 165 -3.85 -18.32 5.31
CA GLU A 165 -4.72 -18.00 4.18
C GLU A 165 -3.93 -17.62 2.92
N LEU A 166 -2.79 -16.96 3.05
CA LEU A 166 -1.90 -16.64 1.94
C LEU A 166 -1.20 -17.90 1.40
N ILE A 167 -0.76 -18.82 2.25
CA ILE A 167 -0.18 -20.10 1.83
C ILE A 167 -1.21 -20.90 1.04
N LYS A 168 -2.43 -21.05 1.54
CA LYS A 168 -3.54 -21.69 0.81
C LYS A 168 -3.82 -21.02 -0.55
N PHE A 169 -3.68 -19.70 -0.62
CA PHE A 169 -3.85 -18.98 -1.90
C PHE A 169 -2.74 -19.33 -2.89
N ILE A 170 -1.46 -19.36 -2.43
CA ILE A 170 -0.32 -19.68 -3.30
C ILE A 170 -0.51 -21.05 -3.95
N ASP A 171 -0.94 -22.04 -3.17
CA ASP A 171 -1.16 -23.43 -3.63
C ASP A 171 -2.47 -23.62 -4.42
N SER A 172 -3.30 -22.60 -4.52
CA SER A 172 -4.60 -22.66 -5.17
C SER A 172 -4.53 -22.36 -6.67
N LYS A 173 -5.65 -22.60 -7.39
CA LYS A 173 -5.83 -22.25 -8.80
C LYS A 173 -6.19 -20.78 -9.05
N TYR A 174 -6.31 -19.96 -8.02
CA TYR A 174 -6.69 -18.56 -8.15
C TYR A 174 -5.47 -17.70 -8.50
N ASP A 175 -5.70 -16.65 -9.30
CA ASP A 175 -4.69 -15.70 -9.73
C ASP A 175 -4.49 -14.58 -8.70
N ILE A 176 -5.59 -14.21 -8.04
CA ILE A 176 -5.67 -13.07 -7.13
C ILE A 176 -6.42 -13.51 -5.86
N ASN A 177 -5.96 -13.02 -4.72
CA ASN A 177 -6.63 -13.16 -3.42
C ASN A 177 -6.94 -11.78 -2.86
N VAL A 178 -8.19 -11.56 -2.46
CA VAL A 178 -8.66 -10.31 -1.89
C VAL A 178 -9.35 -10.59 -0.56
N PHE A 179 -8.91 -9.88 0.46
CA PHE A 179 -9.63 -9.88 1.72
C PHE A 179 -10.73 -8.80 1.66
N CYS A 180 -11.97 -9.24 1.74
CA CYS A 180 -13.14 -8.41 1.65
C CYS A 180 -13.67 -8.00 3.01
N SER A 181 -14.17 -6.79 3.13
CA SER A 181 -15.03 -6.40 4.23
C SER A 181 -16.48 -6.50 3.80
N LYS A 182 -17.33 -7.15 4.61
CA LYS A 182 -18.80 -7.09 4.44
C LYS A 182 -19.37 -5.71 4.76
N TYR A 183 -18.61 -4.89 5.50
CA TYR A 183 -19.03 -3.54 5.82
C TYR A 183 -18.68 -2.63 4.64
N GLU A 184 -19.67 -2.39 3.77
CA GLU A 184 -19.63 -1.25 2.87
C GLU A 184 -19.45 0.02 3.73
N PHE A 185 -18.31 0.64 3.60
CA PHE A 185 -18.26 2.04 3.99
C PHE A 185 -19.25 2.78 3.09
N PRO A 186 -20.26 3.48 3.63
CA PRO A 186 -21.22 4.25 2.83
C PRO A 186 -20.54 5.19 1.81
N ARG A 187 -19.27 5.52 2.07
CA ARG A 187 -18.40 6.40 1.30
C ARG A 187 -18.08 5.91 -0.11
N TYR A 188 -18.22 4.60 -0.37
CA TYR A 188 -17.75 4.00 -1.62
C TYR A 188 -18.85 3.29 -2.40
N LYS A 189 -20.11 3.48 -2.00
CA LYS A 189 -21.28 2.92 -2.72
C LYS A 189 -21.28 3.26 -4.20
N ASP A 190 -20.79 4.44 -4.56
CA ASP A 190 -20.76 4.89 -5.96
C ASP A 190 -19.68 4.24 -6.81
N LEU A 191 -18.61 3.69 -6.19
CA LEU A 191 -17.59 2.92 -6.91
C LEU A 191 -17.97 1.44 -7.08
N SER A 192 -18.81 0.91 -6.18
CA SER A 192 -19.22 -0.48 -6.18
C SER A 192 -20.51 -0.74 -6.97
N ARG A 193 -21.32 0.29 -7.24
CA ARG A 193 -22.68 0.16 -7.80
C ARG A 193 -22.77 -0.32 -9.26
N LYS A 194 -21.70 -0.24 -10.03
CA LYS A 194 -21.73 -0.70 -11.43
C LYS A 194 -21.58 -2.21 -11.59
N ASP A 195 -21.20 -2.87 -10.53
CA ASP A 195 -20.85 -4.28 -10.57
C ASP A 195 -21.62 -5.01 -9.48
N ASN A 196 -22.19 -6.16 -9.79
CA ASN A 196 -22.85 -7.10 -8.85
C ASN A 196 -21.88 -7.66 -7.78
N PHE A 197 -20.82 -6.92 -7.42
CA PHE A 197 -19.85 -7.34 -6.44
C PHE A 197 -20.15 -6.73 -5.07
N GLU A 198 -20.54 -7.60 -4.19
CA GLU A 198 -20.79 -7.34 -2.77
C GLU A 198 -19.52 -7.03 -1.95
N CYS A 199 -18.32 -6.91 -2.61
CA CYS A 199 -17.06 -6.88 -1.91
C CYS A 199 -16.23 -5.62 -2.23
N TYR A 200 -15.90 -4.89 -1.18
CA TYR A 200 -14.98 -3.76 -1.22
C TYR A 200 -13.54 -4.21 -0.92
N PHE A 201 -12.60 -3.89 -1.80
CA PHE A 201 -11.20 -4.27 -1.67
C PHE A 201 -10.47 -3.33 -0.72
N ARG A 202 -9.77 -3.90 0.25
CA ARG A 202 -8.94 -3.17 1.20
C ARG A 202 -7.50 -3.04 0.69
N ALA A 203 -6.93 -1.82 0.76
CA ALA A 203 -5.63 -1.50 0.18
C ALA A 203 -4.47 -2.36 0.71
N GLY A 204 -4.45 -2.67 1.99
CA GLY A 204 -3.43 -3.54 2.61
C GLY A 204 -3.76 -5.04 2.54
N LEU A 205 -4.70 -5.49 1.70
CA LEU A 205 -5.26 -6.85 1.79
C LEU A 205 -5.48 -7.49 0.40
N ILE A 206 -4.63 -7.16 -0.58
CA ILE A 206 -4.61 -7.79 -1.90
C ILE A 206 -3.32 -8.58 -2.12
N SER A 207 -3.46 -9.75 -2.75
CA SER A 207 -2.35 -10.60 -3.18
C SER A 207 -2.55 -11.05 -4.63
N SER A 208 -1.46 -11.16 -5.39
CA SER A 208 -1.49 -11.60 -6.79
C SER A 208 -0.31 -12.51 -7.12
N LYS A 209 -0.57 -13.55 -7.90
CA LYS A 209 0.43 -14.42 -8.54
C LYS A 209 0.76 -13.98 -9.97
N ILE A 210 0.03 -13.02 -10.48
CA ILE A 210 0.20 -12.49 -11.83
C ILE A 210 0.58 -11.01 -11.79
N SER A 211 1.16 -10.53 -12.88
CA SER A 211 1.40 -9.10 -13.11
C SER A 211 0.27 -8.51 -13.95
N PHE A 212 -0.19 -7.32 -13.57
CA PHE A 212 -1.17 -6.57 -14.37
C PHE A 212 -0.57 -5.89 -15.60
N GLY A 213 0.77 -5.76 -15.65
CA GLY A 213 1.50 -5.12 -16.74
C GLY A 213 1.78 -3.63 -16.52
N GLU A 214 3.01 -3.22 -16.80
CA GLU A 214 3.51 -1.86 -16.58
C GLU A 214 2.72 -0.78 -17.33
N LYS A 215 2.24 -1.09 -18.54
CA LYS A 215 1.41 -0.17 -19.32
C LYS A 215 0.16 0.27 -18.56
N LYS A 216 -0.51 -0.65 -17.86
CA LYS A 216 -1.71 -0.33 -17.06
C LYS A 216 -1.39 0.54 -15.85
N TRP A 217 -0.17 0.42 -15.32
CA TRP A 217 0.31 1.34 -14.27
C TRP A 217 0.46 2.76 -14.80
N ASP A 218 1.09 2.91 -15.96
CA ASP A 218 1.25 4.21 -16.62
C ASP A 218 -0.11 4.83 -16.98
N GLU A 219 -1.05 4.04 -17.50
CA GLU A 219 -2.42 4.47 -17.81
C GLU A 219 -3.16 4.96 -16.56
N ALA A 220 -3.04 4.26 -15.41
CA ALA A 220 -3.66 4.68 -14.16
C ALA A 220 -3.11 6.03 -13.68
N PHE A 221 -1.81 6.26 -13.79
CA PHE A 221 -1.22 7.55 -13.42
C PHE A 221 -1.56 8.67 -14.40
N ALA A 222 -1.66 8.37 -15.71
CA ALA A 222 -2.14 9.34 -16.69
C ALA A 222 -3.58 9.78 -16.38
N ASP A 223 -4.44 8.87 -15.95
CA ASP A 223 -5.81 9.18 -15.55
C ASP A 223 -5.87 10.01 -14.25
N ILE A 224 -5.04 9.69 -13.27
CA ILE A 224 -4.92 10.47 -12.02
C ILE A 224 -4.52 11.92 -12.33
N ASP A 225 -3.59 12.09 -13.26
CA ASP A 225 -3.04 13.39 -13.63
C ASP A 225 -3.95 14.19 -14.57
N ASN A 226 -4.98 13.57 -15.13
CA ASN A 226 -5.91 14.22 -16.04
C ASN A 226 -7.15 14.73 -15.28
N PRO A 227 -7.32 16.07 -15.11
CA PRO A 227 -8.45 16.64 -14.37
C PRO A 227 -9.81 16.36 -15.03
N LYS A 228 -9.82 15.98 -16.32
CA LYS A 228 -11.04 15.65 -17.07
C LYS A 228 -11.33 14.14 -17.12
N SER A 229 -10.49 13.31 -16.54
CA SER A 229 -10.69 11.85 -16.55
C SER A 229 -11.95 11.45 -15.76
N ASN A 230 -12.46 10.27 -16.07
CA ASN A 230 -13.58 9.70 -15.32
C ASN A 230 -13.16 9.36 -13.88
N PHE A 231 -11.90 9.00 -13.66
CA PHE A 231 -11.35 8.81 -12.33
C PHE A 231 -11.45 10.09 -11.51
N THR A 232 -10.95 11.21 -12.04
CA THR A 232 -10.98 12.50 -11.35
C THR A 232 -12.42 12.96 -11.05
N LYS A 233 -13.35 12.77 -11.98
CA LYS A 233 -14.77 13.07 -11.74
C LYS A 233 -15.35 12.23 -10.61
N SER A 234 -15.13 10.93 -10.63
CA SER A 234 -15.58 9.98 -9.58
C SER A 234 -14.95 10.31 -8.23
N PHE A 235 -13.64 10.58 -8.23
CA PHE A 235 -12.90 10.94 -7.03
C PHE A 235 -13.42 12.25 -6.41
N ASN A 236 -13.66 13.28 -7.21
CA ASN A 236 -14.20 14.57 -6.73
C ASN A 236 -15.59 14.40 -6.10
N ASN A 237 -16.44 13.52 -6.64
CA ASN A 237 -17.73 13.21 -6.04
C ASN A 237 -17.56 12.54 -4.67
N ILE A 238 -16.66 11.56 -4.56
CA ILE A 238 -16.34 10.90 -3.29
C ILE A 238 -15.83 11.93 -2.27
N ILE A 239 -14.91 12.80 -2.67
CA ILE A 239 -14.37 13.84 -1.79
C ILE A 239 -15.46 14.81 -1.31
N LYS A 240 -16.44 15.16 -2.15
CA LYS A 240 -17.59 15.97 -1.70
C LYS A 240 -18.36 15.28 -0.56
N HIS A 241 -18.60 13.99 -0.66
CA HIS A 241 -19.24 13.21 0.40
C HIS A 241 -18.36 13.11 1.64
N LEU A 242 -17.05 12.90 1.47
CA LEU A 242 -16.11 12.82 2.58
C LEU A 242 -15.98 14.14 3.35
N LYS A 243 -16.12 15.29 2.68
CA LYS A 243 -16.11 16.62 3.32
C LYS A 243 -17.23 16.80 4.36
N VAL A 244 -18.37 16.17 4.15
CA VAL A 244 -19.49 16.20 5.09
C VAL A 244 -19.11 15.51 6.42
N PHE A 245 -18.27 14.48 6.35
CA PHE A 245 -17.88 13.68 7.52
C PHE A 245 -16.51 14.09 8.10
N PHE A 246 -15.67 14.78 7.32
CA PHE A 246 -14.31 15.20 7.70
C PHE A 246 -14.02 16.60 7.17
N PRO A 247 -14.75 17.63 7.62
CA PRO A 247 -14.64 18.99 7.05
C PRO A 247 -13.25 19.60 7.20
N ASP A 248 -12.53 19.29 8.28
CA ASP A 248 -11.21 19.90 8.57
C ASP A 248 -10.03 19.19 7.91
N GLU A 249 -10.19 17.94 7.51
CA GLU A 249 -9.11 17.15 6.88
C GLU A 249 -8.97 17.44 5.38
N ILE A 250 -10.00 18.03 4.76
CA ILE A 250 -10.09 18.23 3.30
C ILE A 250 -10.13 19.73 2.94
N GLN A 251 -9.40 20.57 3.67
CA GLN A 251 -9.44 22.02 3.46
C GLN A 251 -8.61 22.54 2.28
N ASN A 252 -7.66 21.79 1.75
CA ASN A 252 -6.79 22.27 0.65
C ASN A 252 -7.26 21.76 -0.71
N LYS A 253 -7.80 22.67 -1.55
CA LYS A 253 -8.28 22.41 -2.90
C LYS A 253 -7.21 21.89 -3.87
N ASP A 254 -5.94 22.22 -3.65
CA ASP A 254 -4.89 22.06 -4.67
C ASP A 254 -4.20 20.69 -4.69
N ASN A 255 -4.48 19.79 -3.73
CA ASN A 255 -3.82 18.49 -3.59
C ASN A 255 -4.75 17.39 -3.07
N LEU A 256 -5.96 17.28 -3.62
CA LEU A 256 -6.99 16.33 -3.18
C LEU A 256 -6.61 14.85 -3.38
N TYR A 257 -5.68 14.57 -4.29
CA TYR A 257 -5.41 13.23 -4.80
C TYR A 257 -4.74 12.27 -3.83
N PHE A 258 -4.18 12.72 -2.72
CA PHE A 258 -3.45 11.82 -1.83
C PHE A 258 -3.91 11.95 -0.38
N GLU A 259 -5.21 12.14 -0.19
CA GLU A 259 -5.84 12.11 1.14
C GLU A 259 -6.05 10.67 1.64
N PHE A 260 -6.46 10.55 2.90
CA PHE A 260 -6.74 9.26 3.53
C PHE A 260 -7.76 8.44 2.73
N GLY A 261 -7.42 7.18 2.45
CA GLY A 261 -8.25 6.26 1.67
C GLY A 261 -8.08 6.38 0.15
N PHE A 262 -7.19 7.26 -0.35
CA PHE A 262 -6.92 7.36 -1.78
C PHE A 262 -6.40 6.05 -2.38
N ASP A 263 -5.57 5.33 -1.66
CA ASP A 263 -5.05 4.02 -2.06
C ASP A 263 -6.16 2.96 -2.17
N GLU A 264 -7.17 3.02 -1.32
CA GLU A 264 -8.35 2.15 -1.44
C GLU A 264 -9.22 2.54 -2.65
N ILE A 265 -9.37 3.84 -2.92
CA ILE A 265 -10.07 4.31 -4.13
C ILE A 265 -9.31 3.86 -5.38
N PHE A 266 -7.99 4.02 -5.40
CA PHE A 266 -7.14 3.55 -6.48
C PHE A 266 -7.33 2.05 -6.74
N LEU A 267 -7.28 1.25 -5.69
CA LEU A 267 -7.45 -0.19 -5.75
C LEU A 267 -8.81 -0.58 -6.36
N ASN A 268 -9.87 0.03 -5.86
CA ASN A 268 -11.22 -0.30 -6.31
C ASN A 268 -11.56 0.28 -7.69
N TYR A 269 -10.97 1.38 -8.09
CA TYR A 269 -11.19 1.96 -9.41
C TYR A 269 -10.33 1.29 -10.49
N PHE A 270 -9.02 1.20 -10.30
CA PHE A 270 -8.11 0.69 -11.33
C PHE A 270 -7.95 -0.83 -11.27
N ILE A 271 -7.52 -1.38 -10.13
CA ILE A 271 -7.16 -2.80 -10.01
C ILE A 271 -8.39 -3.68 -10.15
N LYS A 272 -9.49 -3.33 -9.50
CA LYS A 272 -10.75 -4.08 -9.62
C LYS A 272 -11.24 -4.13 -11.07
N ASN A 273 -11.15 -3.00 -11.81
CA ASN A 273 -11.52 -2.96 -13.22
C ASN A 273 -10.62 -3.83 -14.10
N ILE A 274 -9.31 -3.90 -13.80
CA ILE A 274 -8.38 -4.79 -14.50
C ILE A 274 -8.78 -6.25 -14.26
N ILE A 275 -9.03 -6.62 -13.01
CA ILE A 275 -9.43 -7.96 -12.61
C ILE A 275 -10.66 -8.40 -13.38
N TYR A 276 -11.64 -7.52 -13.54
CA TYR A 276 -12.87 -7.77 -14.28
C TYR A 276 -12.67 -7.96 -15.76
N LYS A 277 -11.99 -6.99 -16.38
CA LYS A 277 -11.79 -7.00 -17.84
C LYS A 277 -11.00 -8.21 -18.31
N GLU A 278 -10.00 -8.61 -17.53
CA GLU A 278 -9.12 -9.74 -17.88
C GLU A 278 -9.65 -11.09 -17.38
N LYS A 279 -10.80 -11.10 -16.67
CA LYS A 279 -11.46 -12.32 -16.15
C LYS A 279 -10.55 -13.19 -15.28
N TYR A 280 -9.69 -12.56 -14.48
CA TYR A 280 -8.83 -13.30 -13.56
C TYR A 280 -9.62 -14.07 -12.51
N LYS A 281 -9.10 -15.23 -12.11
CA LYS A 281 -9.71 -16.06 -11.07
C LYS A 281 -9.42 -15.46 -9.70
N VAL A 282 -10.44 -14.93 -9.03
CA VAL A 282 -10.32 -14.26 -7.74
C VAL A 282 -10.82 -15.16 -6.61
N ARG A 283 -10.02 -15.26 -5.56
CA ARG A 283 -10.41 -15.84 -4.28
C ARG A 283 -10.79 -14.69 -3.33
N TYR A 284 -12.03 -14.70 -2.89
CA TYR A 284 -12.52 -13.74 -1.90
C TYR A 284 -12.46 -14.36 -0.50
N VAL A 285 -11.78 -13.68 0.42
CA VAL A 285 -11.70 -14.07 1.83
C VAL A 285 -12.42 -13.04 2.65
N HIS A 286 -13.49 -13.43 3.31
CA HIS A 286 -14.22 -12.53 4.19
C HIS A 286 -13.37 -12.26 5.44
N TYR A 287 -12.96 -11.02 5.60
CA TYR A 287 -12.23 -10.53 6.75
C TYR A 287 -13.21 -9.87 7.71
N GLN A 288 -13.37 -10.46 8.88
CA GLN A 288 -13.99 -9.77 10.00
C GLN A 288 -12.85 -9.17 10.82
N PRO A 289 -12.72 -7.84 10.88
CA PRO A 289 -11.76 -7.25 11.80
C PRO A 289 -12.20 -7.65 13.22
N SER A 290 -11.33 -8.38 13.92
CA SER A 290 -11.45 -8.53 15.36
C SER A 290 -11.15 -7.16 15.96
N TYR A 291 -12.15 -6.43 16.39
CA TYR A 291 -11.97 -5.28 17.25
C TYR A 291 -11.55 -5.83 18.62
N THR A 292 -10.24 -5.93 18.86
CA THR A 292 -9.67 -6.08 20.20
C THR A 292 -9.23 -4.72 20.70
#